data_881790e899524eb3d27b883cc1a755ab
#
_entry.id   881790e899524eb3d27b883cc1a755ab
#
_cell.length_a   1.000
_cell.length_b   1.000
_cell.length_c   1.000
_cell.angle_alpha   90.00
_cell.angle_beta   90.00
_cell.angle_gamma   90.00
#
_symmetry.space_group_name_H-M   'P 1'
#
loop_
_entity.id
_entity.type
_entity.pdbx_description
1 polymer ?
#
loop_
_entity_poly.entity_id
_entity_poly.type
_entity_poly.pdbx_seq_one_letter_code
_entity_poly.pdbx_strand_id
1 'polypeptide(L)'
;MKKRFIIGFLGFIGLMGNSFAQNGFNMPYSQFGIGISEQPYNLPMVTRMGGVVQTRSGKNYINPFNPASYGSIQKESFVFDMGAGIQMTTLSDNDKRMKDADGNISYLMVGFPVTDWMKVVGGLMPYSATDYESVAIGTGPGYDTVKNFYNGTGGTSQLFIGSSFNLLGNGLEGRRLQVGFNINYLTGRIERGRSYQFLHTDTTYFMNKYYYKETKISNFLFDLGVQYWEPLGEKYTLGVGLTYKPYRKCNVNDKAVIYTASDTIYPLSGNSPKFTSTLEQDHTIGIGVSLERNKRWLVAADASFAGWSGLKYTEGSSNPILGDDAFQAGPWSRYALGIEKIGSMDASSYWGRISLSLGAHLEQGAMRLYLQGKEQVVNEWGAGLGVTLPMRKGQSLLTLSVGYSRLGNKDLLQRETLTFGISVSTCERWFVKRKYN
;
A
#
# COMPACT_ATOMS: atom_id res chain seq x y z
N MET A 1 -21.86 -28.83 -3.28
CA MET A 1 -21.12 -27.80 -2.51
C MET A 1 -20.26 -26.86 -3.40
N LYS A 2 -19.53 -27.36 -4.42
CA LYS A 2 -18.65 -26.52 -5.29
C LYS A 2 -19.34 -25.35 -5.99
N LYS A 3 -20.55 -25.52 -6.55
CA LYS A 3 -21.30 -24.44 -7.24
C LYS A 3 -21.77 -23.32 -6.30
N ARG A 4 -22.16 -23.65 -5.07
CA ARG A 4 -22.63 -22.65 -4.09
C ARG A 4 -21.50 -21.78 -3.55
N PHE A 5 -20.28 -22.31 -3.51
CA PHE A 5 -19.09 -21.57 -3.07
C PHE A 5 -18.59 -20.59 -4.14
N ILE A 6 -18.62 -21.00 -5.41
CA ILE A 6 -18.25 -20.13 -6.55
C ILE A 6 -19.25 -18.98 -6.68
N ILE A 7 -20.55 -19.23 -6.50
CA ILE A 7 -21.59 -18.20 -6.53
C ILE A 7 -21.46 -17.25 -5.33
N GLY A 8 -21.14 -17.77 -4.14
CA GLY A 8 -20.86 -16.94 -2.95
C GLY A 8 -19.62 -16.06 -3.13
N PHE A 9 -18.57 -16.59 -3.74
CA PHE A 9 -17.33 -15.85 -4.03
C PHE A 9 -17.51 -14.77 -5.10
N LEU A 10 -18.23 -15.06 -6.18
CA LEU A 10 -18.60 -14.08 -7.22
C LEU A 10 -19.57 -13.01 -6.70
N GLY A 11 -20.52 -13.38 -5.84
CA GLY A 11 -21.42 -12.45 -5.15
C GLY A 11 -20.70 -11.53 -4.17
N PHE A 12 -19.67 -12.02 -3.49
CA PHE A 12 -18.83 -11.25 -2.57
C PHE A 12 -17.94 -10.23 -3.33
N ILE A 13 -17.42 -10.60 -4.50
CA ILE A 13 -16.68 -9.67 -5.38
C ILE A 13 -17.61 -8.57 -5.91
N GLY A 14 -18.86 -8.91 -6.25
CA GLY A 14 -19.86 -7.94 -6.75
C GLY A 14 -20.31 -6.93 -5.69
N LEU A 15 -20.33 -7.30 -4.42
CA LEU A 15 -20.66 -6.41 -3.29
C LEU A 15 -19.52 -5.46 -2.92
N MET A 16 -18.27 -5.79 -3.26
CA MET A 16 -17.11 -4.95 -2.96
C MET A 16 -16.92 -3.79 -3.93
N GLY A 17 -17.59 -3.79 -5.08
CA GLY A 17 -17.42 -2.74 -6.10
C GLY A 17 -17.84 -1.33 -5.67
N ASN A 18 -18.60 -1.17 -4.58
CA ASN A 18 -19.13 0.13 -4.13
C ASN A 18 -18.84 0.45 -2.65
N SER A 19 -18.10 -0.36 -1.92
CA SER A 19 -18.02 -0.25 -0.46
C SER A 19 -16.70 0.27 0.10
N PHE A 20 -15.73 0.60 -0.74
CA PHE A 20 -14.51 1.29 -0.31
C PHE A 20 -14.67 2.80 -0.47
N ALA A 21 -15.72 3.37 0.13
CA ALA A 21 -15.68 4.77 0.51
C ALA A 21 -14.69 4.84 1.70
N GLN A 22 -13.43 5.05 1.38
CA GLN A 22 -12.45 5.43 2.36
C GLN A 22 -12.84 6.82 2.84
N ASN A 23 -13.35 6.91 4.08
CA ASN A 23 -13.25 8.15 4.81
C ASN A 23 -11.76 8.27 5.13
N GLY A 24 -11.04 9.02 4.32
CA GLY A 24 -9.62 9.18 4.46
C GLY A 24 -9.28 10.21 5.53
N PHE A 25 -8.05 10.22 5.95
CA PHE A 25 -7.47 11.31 6.75
C PHE A 25 -7.33 12.55 5.92
N ASN A 26 -7.44 13.72 6.51
CA ASN A 26 -6.93 14.93 5.89
C ASN A 26 -5.40 14.84 5.74
N MET A 27 -4.94 14.45 4.57
CA MET A 27 -3.54 14.26 4.22
C MET A 27 -3.11 15.24 3.12
N PRO A 28 -2.65 16.44 3.45
CA PRO A 28 -2.30 17.44 2.43
C PRO A 28 -1.28 16.96 1.39
N TYR A 29 -0.38 16.05 1.76
CA TYR A 29 0.54 15.42 0.79
C TYR A 29 -0.17 14.54 -0.26
N SER A 30 -1.42 14.11 0.00
CA SER A 30 -2.20 13.32 -0.95
C SER A 30 -2.75 14.13 -2.13
N GLN A 31 -2.56 15.45 -2.12
CA GLN A 31 -2.93 16.31 -3.25
C GLN A 31 -2.11 16.04 -4.52
N PHE A 32 -0.93 15.43 -4.39
CA PHE A 32 -0.02 15.19 -5.49
C PHE A 32 -0.18 13.79 -6.09
N GLY A 33 0.07 13.64 -7.40
CA GLY A 33 0.09 12.37 -8.09
C GLY A 33 -1.25 11.62 -8.02
N ILE A 34 -1.24 10.40 -7.56
CA ILE A 34 -2.43 9.57 -7.30
C ILE A 34 -2.73 9.40 -5.80
N GLY A 35 -2.26 10.32 -4.99
CA GLY A 35 -2.35 10.24 -3.54
C GLY A 35 -1.14 9.60 -2.88
N ILE A 36 -1.24 9.37 -1.59
CA ILE A 36 -0.18 8.73 -0.80
C ILE A 36 -0.29 7.21 -0.94
N SER A 37 0.84 6.55 -1.16
CA SER A 37 0.92 5.08 -1.17
C SER A 37 0.62 4.54 0.23
N GLU A 38 -0.28 3.58 0.31
CA GLU A 38 -0.60 2.87 1.55
C GLU A 38 0.24 1.60 1.76
N GLN A 39 1.04 1.25 0.76
CA GLN A 39 1.87 0.05 0.77
C GLN A 39 3.33 0.37 1.10
N PRO A 40 4.03 -0.54 1.79
CA PRO A 40 3.60 -1.86 2.31
C PRO A 40 3.14 -1.83 3.78
N TYR A 41 3.15 -0.68 4.44
CA TYR A 41 3.08 -0.57 5.91
C TYR A 41 1.69 -0.85 6.51
N ASN A 42 0.65 -0.94 5.69
CA ASN A 42 -0.71 -1.25 6.17
C ASN A 42 -0.97 -2.74 6.38
N LEU A 43 -0.01 -3.61 6.02
CA LEU A 43 -0.15 -5.04 6.28
C LEU A 43 0.46 -5.39 7.65
N PRO A 44 -0.31 -5.91 8.62
CA PRO A 44 0.20 -6.25 9.95
C PRO A 44 1.43 -7.16 9.94
N MET A 45 1.49 -8.09 8.99
CA MET A 45 2.64 -8.99 8.81
C MET A 45 3.92 -8.27 8.35
N VAL A 46 3.78 -7.13 7.69
CA VAL A 46 4.89 -6.28 7.25
C VAL A 46 5.25 -5.26 8.32
N THR A 47 4.24 -4.58 8.88
CA THR A 47 4.39 -3.57 9.94
C THR A 47 5.17 -4.10 11.13
N ARG A 48 4.85 -5.32 11.59
CA ARG A 48 5.50 -5.96 12.75
C ARG A 48 7.01 -6.20 12.56
N MET A 49 7.51 -6.18 11.33
CA MET A 49 8.91 -6.38 10.95
C MET A 49 9.55 -5.10 10.35
N GLY A 50 8.93 -3.92 10.60
CA GLY A 50 9.46 -2.66 10.12
C GLY A 50 9.51 -2.54 8.59
N GLY A 51 8.68 -3.27 7.86
CA GLY A 51 8.65 -3.17 6.41
C GLY A 51 9.49 -4.18 5.65
N VAL A 52 10.09 -5.17 6.31
CA VAL A 52 10.83 -6.26 5.63
C VAL A 52 9.86 -7.15 4.84
N VAL A 53 10.13 -7.33 3.55
CA VAL A 53 9.27 -8.09 2.62
C VAL A 53 10.02 -9.04 1.70
N GLN A 54 11.30 -8.77 1.35
CA GLN A 54 12.00 -9.45 0.26
C GLN A 54 12.23 -10.94 0.50
N THR A 55 12.57 -11.30 1.73
CA THR A 55 12.85 -12.70 2.11
C THR A 55 11.72 -13.32 2.94
N ARG A 56 10.62 -12.57 3.18
CA ARG A 56 9.50 -13.07 4.00
C ARG A 56 8.70 -14.10 3.24
N SER A 57 8.64 -15.31 3.78
CA SER A 57 7.83 -16.41 3.25
C SER A 57 7.32 -17.29 4.39
N GLY A 58 6.22 -17.96 4.19
CA GLY A 58 5.66 -18.87 5.19
C GLY A 58 4.56 -19.75 4.63
N LYS A 59 4.26 -20.85 5.35
CA LYS A 59 3.24 -21.82 4.94
C LYS A 59 1.81 -21.34 5.12
N ASN A 60 1.58 -20.39 6.04
CA ASN A 60 0.26 -20.00 6.52
C ASN A 60 -0.11 -18.55 6.24
N TYR A 61 0.73 -17.77 5.60
CA TYR A 61 0.45 -16.38 5.24
C TYR A 61 0.96 -16.04 3.85
N ILE A 62 0.44 -14.98 3.28
CA ILE A 62 0.74 -14.52 1.91
C ILE A 62 1.52 -13.21 1.98
N ASN A 63 2.66 -13.15 1.25
CA ASN A 63 3.42 -11.92 1.08
C ASN A 63 3.33 -11.46 -0.39
N PRO A 64 2.49 -10.48 -0.72
CA PRO A 64 2.27 -10.04 -2.11
C PRO A 64 3.43 -9.24 -2.69
N PHE A 65 4.35 -8.72 -1.85
CA PHE A 65 5.44 -7.85 -2.27
C PHE A 65 6.63 -8.62 -2.88
N ASN A 66 6.74 -9.93 -2.60
CA ASN A 66 7.63 -10.81 -3.34
C ASN A 66 6.86 -12.07 -3.76
N PRO A 67 6.41 -12.17 -5.02
CA PRO A 67 5.57 -13.28 -5.47
C PRO A 67 6.28 -14.64 -5.42
N ALA A 68 7.60 -14.71 -5.36
CA ALA A 68 8.32 -15.96 -5.14
C ALA A 68 7.96 -16.63 -3.80
N SER A 69 7.58 -15.83 -2.79
CA SER A 69 7.21 -16.30 -1.45
C SER A 69 6.04 -17.29 -1.43
N TYR A 70 5.17 -17.24 -2.44
CA TYR A 70 4.02 -18.14 -2.55
C TYR A 70 4.44 -19.62 -2.67
N GLY A 71 5.64 -19.88 -3.19
CA GLY A 71 6.20 -21.23 -3.28
C GLY A 71 6.31 -21.95 -1.94
N SER A 72 6.27 -21.22 -0.84
CA SER A 72 6.29 -21.74 0.54
C SER A 72 4.92 -22.18 1.07
N ILE A 73 3.81 -21.92 0.36
CA ILE A 73 2.49 -22.39 0.73
C ILE A 73 2.47 -23.93 0.77
N GLN A 74 1.94 -24.48 1.87
CA GLN A 74 1.93 -25.93 2.13
C GLN A 74 1.11 -26.67 1.07
N LYS A 75 1.54 -27.90 0.72
CA LYS A 75 0.76 -28.80 -0.14
C LYS A 75 -0.61 -29.11 0.47
N GLU A 76 -1.58 -29.40 -0.41
CA GLU A 76 -2.94 -29.78 -0.02
C GLU A 76 -3.60 -28.79 0.96
N SER A 77 -3.24 -27.51 0.83
CA SER A 77 -3.77 -26.46 1.71
C SER A 77 -4.49 -25.37 0.92
N PHE A 78 -5.35 -24.66 1.62
CA PHE A 78 -5.95 -23.41 1.18
C PHE A 78 -5.61 -22.37 2.24
N VAL A 79 -4.90 -21.33 1.83
CA VAL A 79 -4.56 -20.20 2.69
C VAL A 79 -5.53 -19.07 2.42
N PHE A 80 -6.17 -18.61 3.48
CA PHE A 80 -6.97 -17.39 3.50
C PHE A 80 -6.30 -16.42 4.46
N ASP A 81 -6.03 -15.22 4.01
CA ASP A 81 -5.31 -14.20 4.77
C ASP A 81 -6.04 -12.86 4.63
N MET A 82 -6.42 -12.26 5.75
CA MET A 82 -7.10 -10.98 5.80
C MET A 82 -6.55 -10.12 6.93
N GLY A 83 -6.56 -8.81 6.71
CA GLY A 83 -6.12 -7.85 7.70
C GLY A 83 -6.99 -6.61 7.72
N ALA A 84 -7.04 -5.99 8.89
CA ALA A 84 -7.66 -4.69 9.13
C ALA A 84 -6.74 -3.86 10.03
N GLY A 85 -6.90 -2.55 9.97
CA GLY A 85 -6.11 -1.65 10.79
C GLY A 85 -6.84 -0.37 11.13
N ILE A 86 -6.33 0.29 12.18
CA ILE A 86 -6.69 1.65 12.57
C ILE A 86 -5.42 2.47 12.51
N GLN A 87 -5.50 3.64 11.88
CA GLN A 87 -4.42 4.61 11.79
C GLN A 87 -4.84 5.87 12.54
N MET A 88 -4.00 6.32 13.46
CA MET A 88 -4.13 7.60 14.14
C MET A 88 -3.04 8.52 13.62
N THR A 89 -3.42 9.55 12.92
CA THR A 89 -2.50 10.50 12.29
C THR A 89 -2.52 11.82 13.03
N THR A 90 -1.34 12.36 13.27
CA THR A 90 -1.14 13.72 13.76
C THR A 90 -0.38 14.50 12.69
N LEU A 91 -1.01 15.55 12.19
CA LEU A 91 -0.39 16.54 11.31
C LEU A 91 0.05 17.72 12.15
N SER A 92 1.26 18.20 11.94
CA SER A 92 1.79 19.37 12.62
C SER A 92 2.73 20.17 11.72
N ASP A 93 2.57 21.47 11.76
CA ASP A 93 3.54 22.46 11.29
C ASP A 93 4.11 23.22 12.51
N ASN A 94 4.76 24.37 12.28
CA ASN A 94 5.32 25.17 13.35
C ASN A 94 4.26 25.82 14.24
N ASP A 95 3.02 26.03 13.74
CA ASP A 95 2.00 26.83 14.39
C ASP A 95 0.78 26.01 14.82
N LYS A 96 0.48 24.91 14.11
CA LYS A 96 -0.77 24.16 14.27
C LYS A 96 -0.55 22.65 14.38
N ARG A 97 -1.49 22.01 15.06
CA ARG A 97 -1.53 20.56 15.20
C ARG A 97 -2.97 20.07 15.01
N MET A 98 -3.15 19.09 14.13
CA MET A 98 -4.41 18.43 13.88
C MET A 98 -4.26 16.93 14.10
N LYS A 99 -5.30 16.29 14.61
CA LYS A 99 -5.35 14.82 14.81
C LYS A 99 -6.55 14.27 14.09
N ASP A 100 -6.36 13.09 13.52
CA ASP A 100 -7.42 12.34 12.85
C ASP A 100 -7.23 10.85 13.07
N ALA A 101 -8.28 10.05 12.87
CA ALA A 101 -8.24 8.61 13.02
C ALA A 101 -9.12 7.93 11.98
N ASP A 102 -8.59 6.92 11.31
CA ASP A 102 -9.29 6.12 10.32
C ASP A 102 -9.10 4.63 10.55
N GLY A 103 -10.07 3.83 10.09
CA GLY A 103 -10.03 2.38 10.15
C GLY A 103 -10.48 1.75 8.85
N ASN A 104 -9.68 0.80 8.36
CA ASN A 104 -9.98 0.15 7.10
C ASN A 104 -9.63 -1.35 7.09
N ILE A 105 -10.16 -2.04 6.06
CA ILE A 105 -9.70 -3.39 5.72
C ILE A 105 -8.41 -3.24 4.91
N SER A 106 -7.29 -3.73 5.47
CA SER A 106 -5.98 -3.58 4.86
C SER A 106 -5.77 -4.49 3.65
N TYR A 107 -6.35 -5.69 3.66
CA TYR A 107 -6.27 -6.64 2.54
C TYR A 107 -7.14 -7.87 2.72
N LEU A 108 -7.39 -8.53 1.59
CA LEU A 108 -8.00 -9.85 1.49
C LEU A 108 -7.22 -10.66 0.47
N MET A 109 -6.70 -11.83 0.84
CA MET A 109 -5.90 -12.68 -0.03
C MET A 109 -6.26 -14.15 0.14
N VAL A 110 -6.13 -14.88 -0.95
CA VAL A 110 -6.31 -16.33 -0.99
C VAL A 110 -5.18 -16.98 -1.77
N GLY A 111 -4.76 -18.16 -1.34
CA GLY A 111 -3.69 -18.88 -2.04
C GLY A 111 -3.82 -20.38 -1.87
N PHE A 112 -3.42 -21.12 -2.90
CA PHE A 112 -3.44 -22.57 -2.88
C PHE A 112 -2.40 -23.17 -3.83
N PRO A 113 -1.88 -24.38 -3.54
CA PRO A 113 -1.04 -25.11 -4.47
C PRO A 113 -1.88 -25.72 -5.60
N VAL A 114 -1.47 -25.50 -6.84
CA VAL A 114 -2.05 -26.14 -8.02
C VAL A 114 -1.34 -27.48 -8.27
N THR A 115 -0.03 -27.45 -8.15
CA THR A 115 0.86 -28.62 -8.22
C THR A 115 1.91 -28.54 -7.13
N ASP A 116 2.76 -29.55 -7.03
CA ASP A 116 3.89 -29.53 -6.09
C ASP A 116 4.88 -28.39 -6.35
N TRP A 117 5.07 -28.02 -7.60
CA TRP A 117 6.00 -27.00 -8.03
C TRP A 117 5.35 -25.65 -8.33
N MET A 118 4.00 -25.54 -8.43
CA MET A 118 3.28 -24.32 -8.76
C MET A 118 2.24 -23.95 -7.70
N LYS A 119 2.25 -22.71 -7.26
CA LYS A 119 1.26 -22.11 -6.34
C LYS A 119 0.62 -20.89 -6.98
N VAL A 120 -0.66 -20.67 -6.70
CA VAL A 120 -1.42 -19.51 -7.19
C VAL A 120 -1.98 -18.75 -6.02
N VAL A 121 -1.91 -17.44 -6.11
CA VAL A 121 -2.43 -16.50 -5.11
C VAL A 121 -3.21 -15.41 -5.82
N GLY A 122 -4.27 -14.93 -5.21
CA GLY A 122 -5.00 -13.75 -5.62
C GLY A 122 -5.43 -12.93 -4.43
N GLY A 123 -5.62 -11.64 -4.63
CA GLY A 123 -6.03 -10.77 -3.53
C GLY A 123 -6.38 -9.36 -3.95
N LEU A 124 -6.92 -8.64 -2.99
CA LEU A 124 -7.30 -7.23 -3.09
C LEU A 124 -6.68 -6.49 -1.92
N MET A 125 -6.08 -5.33 -2.21
CA MET A 125 -5.53 -4.43 -1.20
C MET A 125 -5.63 -2.97 -1.66
N PRO A 126 -5.71 -2.00 -0.75
CA PRO A 126 -5.54 -0.59 -1.07
C PRO A 126 -4.14 -0.36 -1.67
N TYR A 127 -4.05 0.57 -2.63
CA TYR A 127 -2.78 0.96 -3.23
C TYR A 127 -2.41 2.40 -2.85
N SER A 128 -3.34 3.34 -3.03
CA SER A 128 -3.15 4.75 -2.63
C SER A 128 -4.46 5.36 -2.16
N ALA A 129 -4.33 6.37 -1.30
CA ALA A 129 -5.45 7.18 -0.81
C ALA A 129 -5.21 8.66 -1.08
N THR A 130 -6.28 9.36 -1.44
CA THR A 130 -6.34 10.81 -1.57
C THR A 130 -7.47 11.30 -0.69
N ASP A 131 -7.11 12.09 0.32
CA ASP A 131 -8.08 12.80 1.14
C ASP A 131 -7.40 14.02 1.74
N TYR A 132 -7.86 15.20 1.36
CA TYR A 132 -7.36 16.45 1.91
C TYR A 132 -8.40 17.55 1.77
N GLU A 133 -8.38 18.43 2.75
CA GLU A 133 -9.09 19.71 2.73
C GLU A 133 -8.17 20.78 3.28
N SER A 134 -7.96 21.83 2.52
CA SER A 134 -7.12 22.95 2.95
C SER A 134 -7.68 24.29 2.46
N VAL A 135 -7.44 25.33 3.25
CA VAL A 135 -7.85 26.70 2.94
C VAL A 135 -6.63 27.60 3.01
N ALA A 136 -6.38 28.32 1.92
CA ALA A 136 -5.38 29.37 1.88
C ALA A 136 -6.07 30.73 1.72
N ILE A 137 -5.66 31.71 2.51
CA ILE A 137 -6.17 33.07 2.46
C ILE A 137 -5.10 33.93 1.80
N GLY A 138 -5.48 34.65 0.75
CA GLY A 138 -4.62 35.58 0.03
C GLY A 138 -5.27 36.94 -0.16
N THR A 139 -4.45 37.93 -0.48
CA THR A 139 -4.89 39.28 -0.87
C THR A 139 -4.34 39.60 -2.25
N GLY A 140 -5.00 40.44 -3.02
CA GLY A 140 -4.56 40.82 -4.36
C GLY A 140 -5.09 42.16 -4.83
N PRO A 141 -4.55 42.68 -5.93
CA PRO A 141 -5.00 43.97 -6.49
C PRO A 141 -6.47 43.91 -6.88
N GLY A 142 -7.28 44.81 -6.34
CA GLY A 142 -8.71 44.94 -6.65
C GLY A 142 -9.66 44.07 -5.83
N TYR A 143 -9.14 43.28 -4.86
CA TYR A 143 -9.95 42.56 -3.88
C TYR A 143 -9.17 42.46 -2.55
N ASP A 144 -9.90 42.55 -1.44
CA ASP A 144 -9.26 42.59 -0.11
C ASP A 144 -8.84 41.20 0.35
N THR A 145 -9.67 40.20 0.10
CA THR A 145 -9.40 38.82 0.53
C THR A 145 -9.97 37.80 -0.44
N VAL A 146 -9.14 36.80 -0.77
CA VAL A 146 -9.56 35.60 -1.50
C VAL A 146 -9.32 34.37 -0.62
N LYS A 147 -10.35 33.56 -0.44
CA LYS A 147 -10.23 32.23 0.14
C LYS A 147 -10.09 31.20 -0.98
N ASN A 148 -8.99 30.48 -0.99
CA ASN A 148 -8.75 29.34 -1.86
C ASN A 148 -9.02 28.07 -1.09
N PHE A 149 -10.03 27.31 -1.52
CA PHE A 149 -10.33 26.00 -0.97
C PHE A 149 -9.76 24.94 -1.90
N TYR A 150 -9.08 23.99 -1.32
CA TYR A 150 -8.55 22.81 -2.01
C TYR A 150 -9.10 21.58 -1.32
N ASN A 151 -9.67 20.68 -2.08
CA ASN A 151 -10.15 19.40 -1.56
C ASN A 151 -9.87 18.28 -2.56
N GLY A 152 -9.70 17.08 -2.04
CA GLY A 152 -9.57 15.89 -2.84
C GLY A 152 -9.99 14.68 -2.06
N THR A 153 -10.61 13.72 -2.76
CA THR A 153 -11.07 12.48 -2.16
C THR A 153 -10.92 11.33 -3.14
N GLY A 154 -10.89 10.10 -2.61
CA GLY A 154 -10.80 8.88 -3.40
C GLY A 154 -9.50 8.14 -3.21
N GLY A 155 -9.17 7.28 -4.17
CA GLY A 155 -7.97 6.47 -4.10
C GLY A 155 -7.97 5.35 -5.11
N THR A 156 -6.98 4.48 -4.99
CA THR A 156 -6.83 3.31 -5.87
C THR A 156 -6.68 2.04 -5.06
N SER A 157 -7.24 0.97 -5.59
CA SER A 157 -7.11 -0.39 -5.06
C SER A 157 -6.41 -1.27 -6.09
N GLN A 158 -5.67 -2.25 -5.61
CA GLN A 158 -4.96 -3.24 -6.41
C GLN A 158 -5.63 -4.59 -6.24
N LEU A 159 -6.18 -5.12 -7.33
CA LEU A 159 -6.57 -6.51 -7.46
C LEU A 159 -5.41 -7.24 -8.13
N PHE A 160 -4.90 -8.31 -7.54
CA PHE A 160 -3.80 -9.06 -8.13
C PHE A 160 -4.08 -10.55 -8.22
N ILE A 161 -3.46 -11.16 -9.22
CA ILE A 161 -3.28 -12.60 -9.33
C ILE A 161 -1.80 -12.88 -9.59
N GLY A 162 -1.27 -13.85 -8.87
CA GLY A 162 0.14 -14.21 -8.99
C GLY A 162 0.37 -15.70 -8.91
N SER A 163 1.53 -16.10 -9.38
CA SER A 163 1.97 -17.48 -9.30
C SER A 163 3.44 -17.56 -8.89
N SER A 164 3.78 -18.64 -8.22
CA SER A 164 5.15 -18.98 -7.88
C SER A 164 5.48 -20.39 -8.30
N PHE A 165 6.73 -20.59 -8.73
CA PHE A 165 7.29 -21.84 -9.20
C PHE A 165 8.49 -22.22 -8.35
N ASN A 166 8.47 -23.43 -7.77
CA ASN A 166 9.59 -24.02 -7.07
C ASN A 166 10.51 -24.67 -8.09
N LEU A 167 11.62 -24.01 -8.43
CA LEU A 167 12.61 -24.52 -9.37
C LEU A 167 13.57 -25.51 -8.70
N LEU A 168 13.82 -25.33 -7.40
CA LEU A 168 14.65 -26.20 -6.59
C LEU A 168 14.00 -26.37 -5.23
N GLY A 169 13.91 -27.62 -4.76
CA GLY A 169 13.29 -27.95 -3.47
C GLY A 169 11.78 -27.72 -3.44
N ASN A 170 11.12 -28.37 -2.50
CA ASN A 170 9.68 -28.19 -2.27
C ASN A 170 9.41 -27.96 -0.78
N GLY A 171 8.79 -26.84 -0.45
CA GLY A 171 8.41 -26.51 0.93
C GLY A 171 9.33 -25.49 1.61
N LEU A 172 9.46 -25.58 2.94
CA LEU A 172 10.18 -24.61 3.78
C LEU A 172 11.54 -25.09 4.27
N GLU A 173 11.93 -26.31 3.94
CA GLU A 173 13.16 -26.93 4.45
C GLU A 173 14.17 -27.17 3.33
N GLY A 174 15.45 -27.10 3.70
CA GLY A 174 16.54 -27.35 2.78
C GLY A 174 16.80 -26.21 1.79
N ARG A 175 17.66 -26.52 0.83
CA ARG A 175 17.99 -25.63 -0.30
C ARG A 175 16.76 -25.48 -1.20
N ARG A 176 16.39 -24.24 -1.53
CA ARG A 176 15.24 -23.98 -2.40
C ARG A 176 15.43 -22.70 -3.22
N LEU A 177 14.93 -22.73 -4.44
CA LEU A 177 14.87 -21.60 -5.35
C LEU A 177 13.43 -21.47 -5.83
N GLN A 178 12.85 -20.31 -5.61
CA GLN A 178 11.50 -19.96 -5.96
C GLN A 178 11.50 -18.72 -6.85
N VAL A 179 10.72 -18.73 -7.91
CA VAL A 179 10.47 -17.57 -8.76
C VAL A 179 8.99 -17.32 -8.84
N GLY A 180 8.59 -16.08 -9.01
CA GLY A 180 7.17 -15.76 -9.07
C GLY A 180 6.91 -14.46 -9.81
N PHE A 181 5.64 -14.26 -10.15
CA PHE A 181 5.17 -13.03 -10.74
C PHE A 181 3.76 -12.68 -10.24
N ASN A 182 3.43 -11.40 -10.27
CA ASN A 182 2.08 -10.87 -10.09
C ASN A 182 1.66 -10.09 -11.33
N ILE A 183 0.39 -10.22 -11.67
CA ILE A 183 -0.34 -9.31 -12.56
C ILE A 183 -1.28 -8.52 -11.67
N ASN A 184 -1.08 -7.21 -11.60
CA ASN A 184 -1.80 -6.31 -10.73
C ASN A 184 -2.72 -5.43 -11.57
N TYR A 185 -4.01 -5.47 -11.31
CA TYR A 185 -4.98 -4.55 -11.88
C TYR A 185 -5.22 -3.42 -10.90
N LEU A 186 -4.68 -2.24 -11.22
CA LEU A 186 -4.87 -1.03 -10.46
C LEU A 186 -6.15 -0.34 -10.93
N THR A 187 -7.10 -0.11 -10.02
CA THR A 187 -8.37 0.54 -10.32
C THR A 187 -8.73 1.54 -9.24
N GLY A 188 -9.36 2.64 -9.64
CA GLY A 188 -9.81 3.64 -8.70
C GLY A 188 -10.27 4.93 -9.34
N ARG A 189 -10.71 5.84 -8.48
CA ARG A 189 -11.21 7.16 -8.86
C ARG A 189 -10.73 8.18 -7.84
N ILE A 190 -10.21 9.28 -8.34
CA ILE A 190 -9.74 10.40 -7.54
C ILE A 190 -10.47 11.64 -8.03
N GLU A 191 -11.08 12.35 -7.10
CA GLU A 191 -11.77 13.60 -7.33
C GLU A 191 -11.03 14.74 -6.64
N ARG A 192 -10.78 15.83 -7.35
CA ARG A 192 -10.10 17.01 -6.85
C ARG A 192 -10.86 18.26 -7.18
N GLY A 193 -11.00 19.12 -6.20
CA GLY A 193 -11.65 20.42 -6.31
C GLY A 193 -10.72 21.55 -5.89
N ARG A 194 -10.90 22.70 -6.55
CA ARG A 194 -10.34 23.97 -6.14
C ARG A 194 -11.38 25.07 -6.35
N SER A 195 -11.62 25.87 -5.34
CA SER A 195 -12.52 27.01 -5.49
C SER A 195 -11.88 28.30 -4.96
N TYR A 196 -12.19 29.38 -5.63
CA TYR A 196 -11.81 30.73 -5.26
C TYR A 196 -13.06 31.46 -4.83
N GLN A 197 -13.11 31.89 -3.57
CA GLN A 197 -14.17 32.73 -3.03
C GLN A 197 -13.61 34.12 -2.73
N PHE A 198 -14.17 35.11 -3.39
CA PHE A 198 -13.81 36.51 -3.18
C PHE A 198 -14.67 37.08 -2.07
N LEU A 199 -14.05 37.59 -1.01
CA LEU A 199 -14.70 38.31 0.07
C LEU A 199 -14.72 39.80 -0.29
N HIS A 200 -15.89 40.39 -0.30
CA HIS A 200 -16.10 41.77 -0.78
C HIS A 200 -15.92 42.81 0.27
N THR A 201 -15.39 43.95 -0.16
CA THR A 201 -15.65 45.27 0.38
C THR A 201 -16.37 46.13 -0.72
N ASP A 202 -17.56 46.44 -0.45
CA ASP A 202 -18.51 47.48 -0.92
C ASP A 202 -18.83 47.74 -2.40
N THR A 203 -18.03 47.45 -3.43
CA THR A 203 -18.45 47.93 -4.77
C THR A 203 -18.16 47.01 -5.97
N THR A 204 -17.42 45.93 -5.83
CA THR A 204 -17.06 45.11 -6.98
C THR A 204 -17.48 43.64 -6.79
N TYR A 205 -18.34 43.15 -7.64
CA TYR A 205 -18.81 41.76 -7.63
C TYR A 205 -17.79 40.88 -8.40
N PHE A 206 -17.03 40.04 -7.68
CA PHE A 206 -16.26 38.97 -8.30
C PHE A 206 -17.03 37.67 -8.23
N MET A 207 -17.10 36.94 -9.33
CA MET A 207 -17.72 35.62 -9.34
C MET A 207 -16.78 34.56 -8.82
N ASN A 208 -17.28 33.71 -7.93
CA ASN A 208 -16.53 32.54 -7.46
C ASN A 208 -16.19 31.62 -8.62
N LYS A 209 -14.98 31.10 -8.65
CA LYS A 209 -14.51 30.13 -9.65
C LYS A 209 -14.31 28.77 -9.02
N TYR A 210 -14.80 27.75 -9.69
CA TYR A 210 -14.71 26.36 -9.28
C TYR A 210 -14.01 25.54 -10.35
N TYR A 211 -13.01 24.77 -9.93
CA TYR A 211 -12.30 23.80 -10.75
C TYR A 211 -12.56 22.44 -10.15
N TYR A 212 -12.99 21.51 -10.96
CA TYR A 212 -13.25 20.14 -10.52
C TYR A 212 -12.68 19.14 -11.52
N LYS A 213 -11.96 18.15 -11.03
CA LYS A 213 -11.32 17.12 -11.85
C LYS A 213 -11.62 15.74 -11.28
N GLU A 214 -12.02 14.82 -12.14
CA GLU A 214 -12.13 13.39 -11.88
C GLU A 214 -11.09 12.65 -12.68
N THR A 215 -10.24 11.87 -12.02
CA THR A 215 -9.27 10.97 -12.62
C THR A 215 -9.72 9.53 -12.42
N LYS A 216 -9.94 8.79 -13.51
CA LYS A 216 -10.26 7.36 -13.48
C LYS A 216 -9.04 6.53 -13.87
N ILE A 217 -8.64 5.64 -12.98
CA ILE A 217 -7.49 4.76 -13.13
C ILE A 217 -7.98 3.34 -13.38
N SER A 218 -7.42 2.68 -14.41
CA SER A 218 -7.74 1.30 -14.79
C SER A 218 -6.55 0.77 -15.61
N ASN A 219 -5.55 0.18 -14.93
CA ASN A 219 -4.28 -0.16 -15.54
C ASN A 219 -3.71 -1.46 -14.98
N PHE A 220 -2.87 -2.12 -15.76
CA PHE A 220 -2.14 -3.31 -15.34
C PHE A 220 -0.68 -2.98 -15.04
N LEU A 221 -0.21 -3.48 -13.89
CA LEU A 221 1.17 -3.43 -13.44
C LEU A 221 1.68 -4.86 -13.23
N PHE A 222 3.00 -5.03 -13.18
CA PHE A 222 3.62 -6.35 -13.07
C PHE A 222 4.71 -6.33 -12.01
N ASP A 223 4.80 -7.40 -11.22
CA ASP A 223 5.89 -7.63 -10.28
C ASP A 223 6.52 -8.99 -10.54
N LEU A 224 7.83 -9.05 -10.46
CA LEU A 224 8.63 -10.27 -10.54
C LEU A 224 9.35 -10.47 -9.22
N GLY A 225 9.53 -11.73 -8.83
CA GLY A 225 10.21 -12.06 -7.59
C GLY A 225 11.05 -13.31 -7.70
N VAL A 226 12.14 -13.34 -6.93
CA VAL A 226 13.00 -14.50 -6.75
C VAL A 226 13.31 -14.62 -5.26
N GLN A 227 13.31 -15.84 -4.74
CA GLN A 227 13.82 -16.15 -3.40
C GLN A 227 14.69 -17.41 -3.46
N TYR A 228 15.84 -17.31 -2.83
CA TYR A 228 16.78 -18.42 -2.65
C TYR A 228 17.07 -18.62 -1.18
N TRP A 229 17.10 -19.89 -0.76
CA TRP A 229 17.38 -20.28 0.60
C TRP A 229 18.45 -21.37 0.62
N GLU A 230 19.48 -21.14 1.43
CA GLU A 230 20.62 -22.05 1.59
C GLU A 230 20.80 -22.41 3.06
N PRO A 231 20.70 -23.70 3.44
CA PRO A 231 21.12 -24.15 4.75
C PRO A 231 22.64 -24.00 4.93
N LEU A 232 23.05 -23.31 5.99
CA LEU A 232 24.43 -23.14 6.39
C LEU A 232 24.71 -24.01 7.62
N GLY A 233 25.01 -25.26 7.37
CA GLY A 233 25.12 -26.29 8.40
C GLY A 233 23.77 -26.65 9.02
N GLU A 234 23.77 -27.12 10.27
CA GLU A 234 22.54 -27.60 10.93
C GLU A 234 21.73 -26.50 11.58
N LYS A 235 22.34 -25.34 11.87
CA LYS A 235 21.74 -24.31 12.74
C LYS A 235 21.25 -23.08 12.00
N TYR A 236 21.81 -22.78 10.84
CA TYR A 236 21.53 -21.54 10.14
C TYR A 236 20.93 -21.79 8.76
N THR A 237 20.06 -20.88 8.33
CA THR A 237 19.56 -20.83 6.96
C THR A 237 19.68 -19.39 6.48
N LEU A 238 20.38 -19.19 5.37
CA LEU A 238 20.51 -17.92 4.68
C LEU A 238 19.38 -17.80 3.65
N GLY A 239 18.68 -16.70 3.67
CA GLY A 239 17.69 -16.34 2.64
C GLY A 239 18.13 -15.12 1.86
N VAL A 240 17.95 -15.14 0.55
CA VAL A 240 18.15 -13.99 -0.34
C VAL A 240 16.88 -13.78 -1.15
N GLY A 241 16.39 -12.56 -1.22
CA GLY A 241 15.21 -12.17 -1.97
C GLY A 241 15.51 -11.05 -2.94
N LEU A 242 14.96 -11.14 -4.14
CA LEU A 242 15.03 -10.11 -5.18
C LEU A 242 13.62 -9.86 -5.72
N THR A 243 13.29 -8.58 -5.94
CA THR A 243 12.08 -8.18 -6.64
C THR A 243 12.39 -7.16 -7.72
N TYR A 244 11.61 -7.20 -8.76
CA TYR A 244 11.71 -6.25 -9.85
C TYR A 244 10.33 -5.85 -10.35
N LYS A 245 10.07 -4.53 -10.38
CA LYS A 245 8.90 -3.94 -11.01
C LYS A 245 9.38 -3.24 -12.29
N PRO A 246 8.94 -3.69 -13.47
CA PRO A 246 9.36 -3.08 -14.73
C PRO A 246 8.77 -1.68 -14.91
N TYR A 247 9.47 -0.84 -15.65
CA TYR A 247 8.92 0.44 -16.09
C TYR A 247 7.61 0.24 -16.83
N ARG A 248 6.64 1.07 -16.52
CA ARG A 248 5.33 1.05 -17.19
C ARG A 248 4.79 2.45 -17.35
N LYS A 249 4.39 2.78 -18.57
CA LYS A 249 3.63 4.00 -18.87
C LYS A 249 2.22 3.60 -19.26
N CYS A 250 1.24 4.20 -18.60
CA CYS A 250 -0.18 3.93 -18.79
C CYS A 250 -0.95 5.22 -19.04
N ASN A 251 -2.01 5.15 -19.80
CA ASN A 251 -2.93 6.26 -19.98
C ASN A 251 -4.02 6.21 -18.91
N VAL A 252 -4.42 7.36 -18.41
CA VAL A 252 -5.56 7.52 -17.51
C VAL A 252 -6.54 8.54 -18.07
N ASN A 253 -7.81 8.34 -17.78
CA ASN A 253 -8.88 9.18 -18.31
C ASN A 253 -9.29 10.21 -17.27
N ASP A 254 -9.18 11.47 -17.64
CA ASP A 254 -9.60 12.60 -16.84
C ASP A 254 -10.84 13.26 -17.42
N LYS A 255 -11.65 13.80 -16.51
CA LYS A 255 -12.71 14.75 -16.81
C LYS A 255 -12.49 15.97 -15.95
N ALA A 256 -12.58 17.14 -16.53
CA ALA A 256 -12.48 18.37 -15.79
C ALA A 256 -13.58 19.33 -16.18
N VAL A 257 -13.98 20.18 -15.24
CA VAL A 257 -14.93 21.27 -15.47
C VAL A 257 -14.44 22.51 -14.74
N ILE A 258 -14.58 23.65 -15.41
CA ILE A 258 -14.36 24.97 -14.84
C ILE A 258 -15.67 25.70 -14.98
N TYR A 259 -16.20 26.24 -13.90
CA TYR A 259 -17.40 27.05 -13.95
C TYR A 259 -17.30 28.22 -12.98
N THR A 260 -18.04 29.24 -13.30
CA THR A 260 -18.18 30.46 -12.51
C THR A 260 -19.61 30.53 -12.03
N ALA A 261 -19.82 30.59 -10.71
CA ALA A 261 -21.17 30.61 -10.15
C ALA A 261 -21.23 31.46 -8.88
N SER A 262 -22.39 32.01 -8.61
CA SER A 262 -22.61 32.79 -7.40
C SER A 262 -22.72 31.92 -6.16
N ASP A 263 -23.36 30.72 -6.21
CA ASP A 263 -23.55 29.89 -5.00
C ASP A 263 -23.81 28.38 -5.22
N THR A 264 -23.77 27.85 -6.45
CA THR A 264 -24.18 26.47 -6.69
C THR A 264 -23.00 25.65 -7.29
N ILE A 265 -22.68 24.52 -6.65
CA ILE A 265 -21.72 23.54 -7.17
C ILE A 265 -22.45 22.60 -8.12
N TYR A 266 -22.01 22.54 -9.37
CA TYR A 266 -22.53 21.60 -10.37
C TYR A 266 -21.63 20.35 -10.42
N PRO A 267 -22.21 19.15 -10.27
CA PRO A 267 -21.42 17.92 -10.39
C PRO A 267 -20.94 17.72 -11.83
N LEU A 268 -19.86 16.94 -11.98
CA LEU A 268 -19.36 16.53 -13.29
C LEU A 268 -20.47 15.81 -14.08
N SER A 269 -20.81 16.35 -15.24
CA SER A 269 -21.77 15.74 -16.17
C SER A 269 -21.08 14.79 -17.14
N GLY A 270 -21.86 13.98 -17.86
CA GLY A 270 -21.35 13.17 -18.96
C GLY A 270 -20.68 13.97 -20.09
N ASN A 271 -21.03 15.25 -20.21
CA ASN A 271 -20.54 16.18 -21.24
C ASN A 271 -19.31 16.99 -20.80
N SER A 272 -18.79 16.78 -19.58
CA SER A 272 -17.57 17.46 -19.12
C SER A 272 -16.39 17.13 -20.04
N PRO A 273 -15.51 18.12 -20.35
CA PRO A 273 -14.32 17.90 -21.17
C PRO A 273 -13.51 16.73 -20.67
N LYS A 274 -13.12 15.86 -21.60
CA LYS A 274 -12.30 14.67 -21.33
C LYS A 274 -10.93 14.86 -21.93
N PHE A 275 -9.92 14.44 -21.22
CA PHE A 275 -8.54 14.40 -21.72
C PHE A 275 -7.81 13.18 -21.17
N THR A 276 -6.69 12.88 -21.77
CA THR A 276 -5.87 11.73 -21.39
C THR A 276 -4.61 12.21 -20.71
N SER A 277 -4.38 11.73 -19.51
CA SER A 277 -3.15 11.95 -18.74
C SER A 277 -2.31 10.68 -18.72
N THR A 278 -1.11 10.76 -18.20
CA THR A 278 -0.20 9.61 -18.10
C THR A 278 0.12 9.27 -16.67
N LEU A 279 0.23 7.96 -16.41
CA LEU A 279 0.66 7.38 -15.17
C LEU A 279 1.90 6.52 -15.44
N GLU A 280 3.00 6.82 -14.78
CA GLU A 280 4.29 6.16 -15.01
C GLU A 280 4.79 5.50 -13.74
N GLN A 281 5.11 4.21 -13.82
CA GLN A 281 5.86 3.45 -12.81
C GLN A 281 7.31 3.34 -13.26
N ASP A 282 8.24 3.68 -12.39
CA ASP A 282 9.66 3.48 -12.68
C ASP A 282 10.10 2.05 -12.40
N HIS A 283 11.26 1.70 -12.96
CA HIS A 283 11.97 0.49 -12.58
C HIS A 283 12.23 0.47 -11.09
N THR A 284 11.66 -0.48 -10.38
CA THR A 284 11.92 -0.65 -8.95
C THR A 284 12.60 -1.97 -8.70
N ILE A 285 13.74 -1.92 -8.03
CA ILE A 285 14.52 -3.10 -7.64
C ILE A 285 14.50 -3.19 -6.13
N GLY A 286 14.16 -4.35 -5.61
CA GLY A 286 14.25 -4.67 -4.18
C GLY A 286 15.16 -5.87 -3.97
N ILE A 287 16.05 -5.77 -2.98
CA ILE A 287 16.93 -6.85 -2.54
C ILE A 287 16.79 -7.03 -1.04
N GLY A 288 16.89 -8.25 -0.58
CA GLY A 288 16.85 -8.55 0.85
C GLY A 288 17.69 -9.78 1.20
N VAL A 289 18.16 -9.78 2.42
CA VAL A 289 18.91 -10.89 3.01
C VAL A 289 18.31 -11.22 4.36
N SER A 290 18.23 -12.48 4.69
CA SER A 290 17.80 -12.94 6.00
C SER A 290 18.66 -14.09 6.51
N LEU A 291 18.84 -14.13 7.82
CA LEU A 291 19.50 -15.23 8.52
C LEU A 291 18.55 -15.79 9.58
N GLU A 292 18.20 -17.05 9.41
CA GLU A 292 17.42 -17.80 10.38
C GLU A 292 18.33 -18.72 11.20
N ARG A 293 18.14 -18.73 12.51
CA ARG A 293 18.89 -19.60 13.44
C ARG A 293 17.93 -20.56 14.14
N ASN A 294 18.18 -21.87 13.98
CA ASN A 294 17.45 -22.95 14.64
C ASN A 294 15.91 -22.88 14.45
N LYS A 295 15.42 -22.29 13.36
CA LYS A 295 13.99 -22.01 13.14
C LYS A 295 13.33 -21.23 14.29
N ARG A 296 14.12 -20.49 15.09
CA ARG A 296 13.65 -19.72 16.27
C ARG A 296 13.92 -18.24 16.19
N TRP A 297 14.99 -17.84 15.53
CA TRP A 297 15.38 -16.45 15.37
C TRP A 297 15.57 -16.13 13.90
N LEU A 298 14.95 -15.08 13.45
CA LEU A 298 15.11 -14.55 12.11
C LEU A 298 15.56 -13.10 12.22
N VAL A 299 16.63 -12.75 11.52
CA VAL A 299 17.05 -11.38 11.28
C VAL A 299 17.00 -11.15 9.78
N ALA A 300 16.44 -10.04 9.34
CA ALA A 300 16.32 -9.75 7.93
C ALA A 300 16.51 -8.24 7.66
N ALA A 301 17.14 -7.96 6.52
CA ALA A 301 17.38 -6.61 6.04
C ALA A 301 17.01 -6.51 4.56
N ASP A 302 16.33 -5.43 4.20
CA ASP A 302 15.87 -5.14 2.84
C ASP A 302 16.35 -3.77 2.39
N ALA A 303 16.62 -3.64 1.09
CA ALA A 303 16.81 -2.36 0.41
C ALA A 303 16.01 -2.35 -0.89
N SER A 304 15.42 -1.20 -1.23
CA SER A 304 14.68 -1.02 -2.48
C SER A 304 15.03 0.34 -3.09
N PHE A 305 15.08 0.40 -4.41
CA PHE A 305 15.53 1.57 -5.17
C PHE A 305 14.65 1.79 -6.40
N ALA A 306 14.37 3.06 -6.71
CA ALA A 306 13.71 3.49 -7.94
C ALA A 306 14.14 4.93 -8.29
N GLY A 307 13.85 5.38 -9.51
CA GLY A 307 14.07 6.78 -9.92
C GLY A 307 13.06 7.73 -9.28
N TRP A 308 11.91 7.23 -8.84
CA TRP A 308 10.94 7.96 -8.01
C TRP A 308 10.05 7.01 -7.22
N SER A 309 9.43 7.54 -6.16
CA SER A 309 8.49 6.79 -5.32
C SER A 309 7.13 6.64 -5.99
N GLY A 310 6.54 5.44 -5.89
CA GLY A 310 5.17 5.16 -6.32
C GLY A 310 4.93 5.35 -7.82
N LEU A 311 3.79 5.96 -8.15
CA LEU A 311 3.36 6.21 -9.51
C LEU A 311 3.34 7.72 -9.80
N LYS A 312 4.11 8.14 -10.81
CA LYS A 312 4.13 9.52 -11.28
C LYS A 312 2.93 9.78 -12.18
N TYR A 313 2.12 10.75 -11.83
CA TYR A 313 1.02 11.24 -12.64
C TYR A 313 1.45 12.52 -13.38
N THR A 314 1.13 12.60 -14.67
CA THR A 314 1.37 13.80 -15.49
C THR A 314 0.07 14.16 -16.20
N GLU A 315 -0.46 15.36 -15.91
CA GLU A 315 -1.68 15.85 -16.50
C GLU A 315 -1.52 16.14 -18.00
N GLY A 316 -2.45 15.63 -18.81
CA GLY A 316 -2.45 15.81 -20.27
C GLY A 316 -3.15 17.08 -20.76
N SER A 317 -3.65 17.93 -19.84
CA SER A 317 -4.27 19.20 -20.20
C SER A 317 -3.22 20.26 -20.56
N SER A 318 -3.52 21.08 -21.56
CA SER A 318 -2.68 22.26 -21.89
C SER A 318 -2.74 23.36 -20.83
N ASN A 319 -3.75 23.34 -19.96
CA ASN A 319 -3.90 24.22 -18.81
C ASN A 319 -4.12 23.35 -17.57
N PRO A 320 -3.06 22.94 -16.86
CA PRO A 320 -3.19 22.11 -15.67
C PRO A 320 -4.06 22.82 -14.61
N ILE A 321 -5.12 22.14 -14.21
CA ILE A 321 -6.16 22.72 -13.35
C ILE A 321 -5.71 22.75 -11.89
N LEU A 322 -4.85 21.81 -11.52
CA LEU A 322 -4.39 21.61 -10.15
C LEU A 322 -2.87 21.41 -10.23
N GLY A 323 -2.12 22.44 -9.89
CA GLY A 323 -0.66 22.53 -9.84
C GLY A 323 0.12 21.27 -9.43
N ASP A 324 0.02 20.19 -10.23
CA ASP A 324 0.87 19.01 -10.10
C ASP A 324 2.36 19.34 -10.38
N ASP A 325 2.64 20.57 -10.85
CA ASP A 325 4.00 21.07 -11.11
C ASP A 325 4.90 21.10 -9.86
N ALA A 326 4.31 21.07 -8.67
CA ALA A 326 5.06 21.00 -7.43
C ALA A 326 5.65 19.62 -7.14
N PHE A 327 5.11 18.56 -7.75
CA PHE A 327 5.64 17.21 -7.56
C PHE A 327 6.76 16.92 -8.56
N GLN A 328 7.93 16.58 -8.05
CA GLN A 328 9.09 16.23 -8.87
C GLN A 328 9.47 14.76 -8.72
N ALA A 329 9.75 14.12 -9.85
CA ALA A 329 10.37 12.82 -9.85
C ALA A 329 11.83 12.93 -9.42
N GLY A 330 12.31 12.03 -8.57
CA GLY A 330 13.70 12.01 -8.16
C GLY A 330 14.04 10.75 -7.37
N PRO A 331 15.33 10.45 -7.17
CA PRO A 331 15.79 9.20 -6.60
C PRO A 331 15.06 8.85 -5.29
N TRP A 332 14.59 7.62 -5.24
CA TRP A 332 13.93 7.03 -4.08
C TRP A 332 14.69 5.80 -3.60
N SER A 333 14.82 5.68 -2.29
CA SER A 333 15.36 4.47 -1.67
C SER A 333 14.65 4.17 -0.35
N ARG A 334 14.50 2.88 -0.07
CA ARG A 334 13.92 2.40 1.18
C ARG A 334 14.79 1.31 1.76
N TYR A 335 15.02 1.39 3.07
CA TYR A 335 15.77 0.42 3.85
C TYR A 335 14.89 -0.08 5.00
N ALA A 336 14.91 -1.38 5.26
CA ALA A 336 14.18 -1.97 6.37
C ALA A 336 15.02 -3.02 7.07
N LEU A 337 14.90 -3.09 8.39
CA LEU A 337 15.56 -4.07 9.25
C LEU A 337 14.53 -4.66 10.20
N GLY A 338 14.54 -5.98 10.36
CA GLY A 338 13.61 -6.65 11.26
C GLY A 338 14.24 -7.87 11.94
N ILE A 339 13.77 -8.11 13.15
CA ILE A 339 14.09 -9.29 13.94
C ILE A 339 12.81 -9.98 14.40
N GLU A 340 12.78 -11.29 14.37
CA GLU A 340 11.65 -12.09 14.84
C GLU A 340 12.14 -13.26 15.67
N LYS A 341 11.58 -13.41 16.88
CA LYS A 341 11.61 -14.65 17.64
C LYS A 341 10.45 -15.50 17.20
N ILE A 342 10.69 -16.55 16.47
CA ILE A 342 9.68 -17.48 15.95
C ILE A 342 9.25 -18.43 17.06
N GLY A 343 7.94 -18.52 17.29
CA GLY A 343 7.37 -19.48 18.25
C GLY A 343 7.48 -20.92 17.76
N SER A 344 7.81 -21.84 18.64
CA SER A 344 7.87 -23.28 18.35
C SER A 344 6.53 -23.95 18.62
N MET A 345 5.95 -24.59 17.62
CA MET A 345 4.69 -25.33 17.80
C MET A 345 4.81 -26.54 18.73
N ASP A 346 6.04 -27.06 18.89
CA ASP A 346 6.35 -28.19 19.79
C ASP A 346 6.58 -27.76 21.24
N ALA A 347 6.52 -26.44 21.52
CA ALA A 347 6.68 -25.95 22.89
C ALA A 347 5.51 -26.44 23.78
N SER A 348 5.85 -26.91 24.99
CA SER A 348 4.89 -27.35 25.97
C SER A 348 3.97 -26.21 26.43
N SER A 349 4.54 -25.00 26.62
CA SER A 349 3.81 -23.79 26.99
C SER A 349 3.26 -23.07 25.78
N TYR A 350 2.04 -22.50 25.90
CA TYR A 350 1.47 -21.61 24.87
C TYR A 350 2.39 -20.40 24.58
N TRP A 351 3.00 -19.83 25.61
CA TRP A 351 3.93 -18.69 25.48
C TRP A 351 5.16 -19.01 24.61
N GLY A 352 5.62 -20.26 24.63
CA GLY A 352 6.71 -20.73 23.77
C GLY A 352 6.33 -20.84 22.29
N ARG A 353 5.03 -20.80 21.97
CA ARG A 353 4.49 -20.89 20.60
C ARG A 353 4.26 -19.50 19.99
N ILE A 354 4.30 -18.44 20.78
CA ILE A 354 4.10 -17.06 20.35
C ILE A 354 5.34 -16.56 19.64
N SER A 355 5.16 -15.95 18.46
CA SER A 355 6.22 -15.20 17.78
C SER A 355 6.16 -13.72 18.16
N LEU A 356 7.33 -13.14 18.40
CA LEU A 356 7.51 -11.74 18.70
C LEU A 356 8.40 -11.11 17.63
N SER A 357 8.07 -9.94 17.15
CA SER A 357 8.82 -9.25 16.10
C SER A 357 8.96 -7.77 16.37
N LEU A 358 10.07 -7.23 15.91
CA LEU A 358 10.42 -5.81 15.96
C LEU A 358 11.16 -5.46 14.68
N GLY A 359 10.95 -4.25 14.17
CA GLY A 359 11.70 -3.76 13.02
C GLY A 359 11.58 -2.26 12.86
N ALA A 360 12.39 -1.73 11.95
CA ALA A 360 12.41 -0.31 11.60
C ALA A 360 12.68 -0.13 10.12
N HIS A 361 12.29 1.02 9.59
CA HIS A 361 12.55 1.41 8.21
C HIS A 361 12.94 2.89 8.11
N LEU A 362 13.62 3.16 7.01
CA LEU A 362 13.96 4.50 6.54
C LEU A 362 13.64 4.59 5.05
N GLU A 363 12.91 5.60 4.66
CA GLU A 363 12.57 5.90 3.27
C GLU A 363 13.05 7.30 2.93
N GLN A 364 13.92 7.39 1.92
CA GLN A 364 14.49 8.64 1.42
C GLN A 364 13.86 8.98 0.08
N GLY A 365 13.44 10.24 -0.06
CA GLY A 365 12.76 10.68 -1.28
C GLY A 365 11.37 10.10 -1.45
N ALA A 366 10.66 9.83 -0.34
CA ALA A 366 9.26 9.37 -0.37
C ALA A 366 8.38 10.32 -1.19
N MET A 367 8.71 11.60 -1.15
CA MET A 367 8.14 12.64 -2.01
C MET A 367 9.14 13.76 -2.23
N ARG A 368 9.10 14.40 -3.41
CA ARG A 368 9.87 15.59 -3.73
C ARG A 368 8.93 16.69 -4.19
N LEU A 369 9.06 17.84 -3.58
CA LEU A 369 8.20 18.99 -3.83
C LEU A 369 9.07 20.20 -4.22
N TYR A 370 8.62 20.97 -5.18
CA TYR A 370 9.23 22.24 -5.53
C TYR A 370 8.37 23.38 -4.99
N LEU A 371 8.79 23.96 -3.87
CA LEU A 371 8.04 24.99 -3.17
C LEU A 371 8.92 26.23 -3.00
N GLN A 372 8.36 27.41 -3.32
CA GLN A 372 9.04 28.69 -3.16
C GLN A 372 10.42 28.77 -3.84
N GLY A 373 10.55 28.12 -5.02
CA GLY A 373 11.80 28.12 -5.78
C GLY A 373 12.89 27.17 -5.26
N LYS A 374 12.55 26.28 -4.31
CA LYS A 374 13.48 25.29 -3.74
C LYS A 374 12.90 23.88 -3.79
N GLU A 375 13.76 22.91 -4.07
CA GLU A 375 13.42 21.49 -3.93
C GLU A 375 13.39 21.12 -2.44
N GLN A 376 12.29 20.46 -2.04
CA GLN A 376 12.09 19.94 -0.70
C GLN A 376 11.94 18.41 -0.79
N VAL A 377 12.84 17.68 -0.15
CA VAL A 377 12.82 16.22 -0.09
C VAL A 377 12.13 15.77 1.19
N VAL A 378 11.04 15.06 1.02
CA VAL A 378 10.26 14.50 2.13
C VAL A 378 10.71 13.06 2.36
N ASN A 379 11.20 12.79 3.57
CA ASN A 379 11.67 11.47 4.00
C ASN A 379 10.71 10.90 5.04
N GLU A 380 10.68 9.56 5.13
CA GLU A 380 9.93 8.84 6.16
C GLU A 380 10.86 7.92 6.94
N TRP A 381 10.60 7.79 8.24
CA TRP A 381 11.16 6.73 9.06
C TRP A 381 10.09 6.17 9.98
N GLY A 382 10.24 4.93 10.35
CA GLY A 382 9.30 4.30 11.26
C GLY A 382 9.83 3.04 11.91
N ALA A 383 9.07 2.57 12.87
CA ALA A 383 9.34 1.32 13.57
C ALA A 383 8.03 0.57 13.79
N GLY A 384 8.13 -0.75 13.89
CA GLY A 384 6.98 -1.60 14.13
C GLY A 384 7.33 -2.73 15.07
N LEU A 385 6.35 -3.17 15.82
CA LEU A 385 6.43 -4.35 16.67
C LEU A 385 5.16 -5.19 16.48
N GLY A 386 5.26 -6.48 16.77
CA GLY A 386 4.10 -7.33 16.66
C GLY A 386 4.23 -8.67 17.33
N VAL A 387 3.07 -9.26 17.52
CA VAL A 387 2.88 -10.55 18.16
C VAL A 387 2.06 -11.42 17.23
N THR A 388 2.52 -12.64 16.98
CA THR A 388 1.75 -13.66 16.24
C THR A 388 1.37 -14.79 17.16
N LEU A 389 0.07 -14.99 17.31
CA LEU A 389 -0.55 -15.97 18.19
C LEU A 389 -1.01 -17.16 17.34
N PRO A 390 -0.47 -18.37 17.55
CA PRO A 390 -0.95 -19.55 16.86
C PRO A 390 -2.29 -20.01 17.44
N MET A 391 -3.24 -20.27 16.55
CA MET A 391 -4.54 -20.84 16.85
C MET A 391 -4.66 -22.22 16.22
N ARG A 392 -5.59 -23.07 16.69
CA ARG A 392 -5.90 -24.40 16.14
C ARG A 392 -4.63 -25.23 15.82
N LYS A 393 -3.74 -25.37 16.79
CA LYS A 393 -2.46 -26.10 16.63
C LYS A 393 -1.58 -25.56 15.48
N GLY A 394 -1.59 -24.22 15.25
CA GLY A 394 -0.75 -23.57 14.26
C GLY A 394 -1.30 -23.62 12.83
N GLN A 395 -2.53 -24.06 12.62
CA GLN A 395 -3.21 -23.97 11.31
C GLN A 395 -3.68 -22.54 11.02
N SER A 396 -4.00 -21.78 12.06
CA SER A 396 -4.39 -20.38 11.93
C SER A 396 -3.47 -19.51 12.78
N LEU A 397 -3.20 -18.32 12.28
CA LEU A 397 -2.37 -17.30 12.94
C LEU A 397 -3.21 -16.05 13.14
N LEU A 398 -3.18 -15.50 14.35
CA LEU A 398 -3.67 -14.17 14.65
C LEU A 398 -2.44 -13.28 14.86
N THR A 399 -2.28 -12.26 14.04
CA THR A 399 -1.18 -11.29 14.17
C THR A 399 -1.73 -9.96 14.62
N LEU A 400 -1.11 -9.40 15.66
CA LEU A 400 -1.34 -8.04 16.13
C LEU A 400 -0.06 -7.25 15.89
N SER A 401 -0.19 -6.04 15.38
CA SER A 401 0.95 -5.15 15.13
C SER A 401 0.66 -3.74 15.57
N VAL A 402 1.72 -3.06 15.97
CA VAL A 402 1.73 -1.62 16.24
C VAL A 402 2.89 -1.04 15.45
N GLY A 403 2.62 -0.02 14.65
CA GLY A 403 3.59 0.71 13.87
C GLY A 403 3.55 2.19 14.21
N TYR A 404 4.70 2.82 14.17
CA TYR A 404 4.84 4.27 14.23
C TYR A 404 5.67 4.72 13.04
N SER A 405 5.21 5.74 12.32
CA SER A 405 6.00 6.37 11.27
C SER A 405 5.91 7.90 11.34
N ARG A 406 6.94 8.54 10.83
CA ARG A 406 7.03 9.99 10.73
C ARG A 406 7.50 10.36 9.33
N LEU A 407 6.66 11.09 8.60
CA LEU A 407 6.91 11.62 7.28
C LEU A 407 7.07 13.14 7.36
N GLY A 408 8.10 13.67 6.69
CA GLY A 408 8.37 15.09 6.59
C GLY A 408 8.97 15.72 7.85
N ASN A 409 8.93 17.05 7.90
CA ASN A 409 9.41 17.86 8.99
C ASN A 409 8.45 19.03 9.27
N LYS A 410 8.65 19.75 10.36
CA LYS A 410 7.76 20.86 10.76
C LYS A 410 7.87 22.09 9.88
N ASP A 411 8.96 22.28 9.15
CA ASP A 411 9.14 23.43 8.26
C ASP A 411 8.25 23.36 7.02
N LEU A 412 7.82 22.13 6.65
CA LEU A 412 6.83 21.90 5.61
C LEU A 412 5.50 21.50 6.24
N LEU A 413 5.41 20.25 6.56
CA LEU A 413 4.32 19.59 7.26
C LEU A 413 4.84 18.25 7.77
N GLN A 414 4.75 18.00 9.07
CA GLN A 414 5.10 16.74 9.67
C GLN A 414 3.85 15.89 9.85
N ARG A 415 3.89 14.65 9.34
CA ARG A 415 2.88 13.63 9.60
C ARG A 415 3.46 12.56 10.51
N GLU A 416 2.84 12.35 11.64
CA GLU A 416 3.10 11.22 12.55
C GLU A 416 1.92 10.27 12.50
N THR A 417 2.16 9.00 12.22
CA THR A 417 1.11 7.98 12.12
C THR A 417 1.38 6.85 13.09
N LEU A 418 0.41 6.54 13.93
CA LEU A 418 0.38 5.36 14.78
C LEU A 418 -0.63 4.37 14.18
N THR A 419 -0.15 3.20 13.77
CA THR A 419 -0.96 2.17 13.12
C THR A 419 -1.15 0.98 14.05
N PHE A 420 -2.38 0.57 14.27
CA PHE A 420 -2.74 -0.68 14.95
C PHE A 420 -3.30 -1.63 13.89
N GLY A 421 -2.69 -2.80 13.76
CA GLY A 421 -3.08 -3.78 12.78
C GLY A 421 -3.45 -5.13 13.40
N ILE A 422 -4.47 -5.76 12.84
CA ILE A 422 -4.87 -7.12 13.14
C ILE A 422 -4.97 -7.91 11.84
N SER A 423 -4.43 -9.13 11.82
CA SER A 423 -4.65 -10.05 10.69
C SER A 423 -4.90 -11.47 11.15
N VAL A 424 -5.69 -12.16 10.36
CA VAL A 424 -6.00 -13.57 10.55
C VAL A 424 -5.62 -14.32 9.29
N SER A 425 -4.68 -15.24 9.44
CA SER A 425 -4.25 -16.13 8.36
C SER A 425 -4.67 -17.55 8.72
N THR A 426 -5.42 -18.21 7.85
CA THR A 426 -5.84 -19.60 8.04
C THR A 426 -5.24 -20.48 6.96
N CYS A 427 -4.79 -21.66 7.34
CA CYS A 427 -4.28 -22.68 6.42
C CYS A 427 -5.04 -23.98 6.66
N GLU A 428 -6.05 -24.23 5.85
CA GLU A 428 -6.88 -25.42 5.98
C GLU A 428 -6.45 -26.48 4.96
N ARG A 429 -6.49 -27.75 5.36
CA ARG A 429 -6.24 -28.85 4.43
C ARG A 429 -7.45 -29.04 3.51
N TRP A 430 -7.21 -28.80 2.23
CA TRP A 430 -8.16 -29.03 1.15
C TRP A 430 -7.59 -30.08 0.19
N PHE A 431 -8.43 -30.68 -0.63
CA PHE A 431 -8.05 -31.67 -1.66
C PHE A 431 -7.57 -33.04 -1.13
N VAL A 432 -7.70 -33.31 0.15
CA VAL A 432 -7.42 -34.65 0.71
C VAL A 432 -8.62 -35.56 0.47
N LYS A 433 -8.43 -36.69 -0.25
CA LYS A 433 -9.43 -37.72 -0.36
C LYS A 433 -9.69 -38.30 1.04
N ARG A 434 -10.91 -38.18 1.55
CA ARG A 434 -11.32 -38.90 2.75
C ARG A 434 -11.30 -40.38 2.43
N LYS A 435 -10.43 -41.14 3.07
CA LYS A 435 -10.54 -42.60 3.08
C LYS A 435 -11.72 -42.93 3.97
N TYR A 436 -12.79 -43.46 3.39
CA TYR A 436 -13.82 -44.15 4.13
C TYR A 436 -13.22 -45.52 4.48
N ASN A 437 -13.00 -45.80 5.75
CA ASN A 437 -12.78 -47.14 6.28
C ASN A 437 -14.14 -47.80 6.51
#